data_ac80ab7dec4e62cf7de7a8d4c3bea6f2
#
_entry.id   ac80ab7dec4e62cf7de7a8d4c3bea6f2
#
_cell.length_a   1.000
_cell.length_b   1.000
_cell.length_c   1.000
_cell.angle_alpha   90.00
_cell.angle_beta   90.00
_cell.angle_gamma   90.00
#
_symmetry.space_group_name_H-M   'P 1'
#
loop_
_entity.id
_entity.type
_entity.pdbx_description
1 polymer ?
#
loop_
_entity_poly.entity_id
_entity_poly.type
_entity_poly.pdbx_seq_one_letter_code
_entity_poly.pdbx_strand_id
1 'polypeptide(L)'
;MKTLIVLIGPTGVGKTELSLRLAEHFGTCIISADSRQLYADLKIGTAAPTSEQLQRVRHYFVGTLQLTDYYSAAQYEAEVLQLLEQLYTRHEVVLLTGGSMMYVDAVCKGIDDIPTVDAETRRLMLHKYETEGLEHLCAELKLLDPEYYKIVDLKNHKRVIHALEICYMTGKTYTSFRTQQKKERPFRIIKIGLTRDREELYARINQRVEQMITDGLVEEARSVYPHRALNSLNTVGYKEIFNYLDGEWTLPFAIEKIQQNSRIYSRKQMTWFKRDEEIRWFHPEQETEILAYLRSQLS
;
A
#
# COMPACT_ATOMS: atom_id res chain seq x y z
N MET A 1 5.91 6.39 -27.20
CA MET A 1 4.87 5.50 -26.61
C MET A 1 4.67 5.93 -25.16
N LYS A 2 3.42 6.15 -24.72
CA LYS A 2 3.11 6.56 -23.35
C LYS A 2 3.69 5.57 -22.34
N THR A 3 4.35 6.08 -21.31
CA THR A 3 5.13 5.24 -20.39
C THR A 3 4.84 5.59 -18.93
N LEU A 4 4.59 4.57 -18.12
CA LEU A 4 4.52 4.66 -16.66
C LEU A 4 5.85 4.18 -16.07
N ILE A 5 6.59 5.08 -15.43
CA ILE A 5 7.76 4.72 -14.62
C ILE A 5 7.25 4.39 -13.23
N VAL A 6 7.58 3.20 -12.72
CA VAL A 6 7.17 2.71 -11.41
C VAL A 6 8.39 2.61 -10.51
N LEU A 7 8.48 3.54 -9.53
CA LEU A 7 9.57 3.60 -8.56
C LEU A 7 9.11 2.99 -7.25
N ILE A 8 9.63 1.82 -6.92
CA ILE A 8 9.24 1.05 -5.74
C ILE A 8 10.42 0.72 -4.84
N GLY A 9 10.10 0.20 -3.68
CA GLY A 9 11.11 -0.22 -2.69
C GLY A 9 10.54 -0.13 -1.27
N PRO A 10 11.30 -0.62 -0.27
CA PRO A 10 10.84 -0.67 1.10
C PRO A 10 10.69 0.73 1.71
N THR A 11 9.95 0.81 2.80
CA THR A 11 9.92 2.03 3.63
C THR A 11 11.34 2.38 4.10
N GLY A 12 11.67 3.67 4.17
CA GLY A 12 13.00 4.15 4.58
C GLY A 12 14.08 4.12 3.50
N VAL A 13 13.85 3.53 2.31
CA VAL A 13 14.89 3.36 1.28
C VAL A 13 15.31 4.67 0.58
N GLY A 14 14.45 5.69 0.55
CA GLY A 14 14.74 6.99 -0.11
C GLY A 14 13.93 7.27 -1.38
N LYS A 15 12.76 6.64 -1.55
CA LYS A 15 11.89 6.85 -2.73
C LYS A 15 11.48 8.31 -2.93
N THR A 16 11.08 8.98 -1.86
CA THR A 16 10.46 10.32 -1.93
C THR A 16 11.35 11.33 -2.64
N GLU A 17 12.59 11.48 -2.19
CA GLU A 17 13.49 12.48 -2.78
C GLU A 17 13.88 12.12 -4.23
N LEU A 18 14.16 10.85 -4.50
CA LEU A 18 14.45 10.41 -5.86
C LEU A 18 13.25 10.60 -6.80
N SER A 19 12.01 10.32 -6.32
CA SER A 19 10.81 10.51 -7.13
C SER A 19 10.58 11.98 -7.51
N LEU A 20 10.89 12.92 -6.61
CA LEU A 20 10.83 14.36 -6.91
C LEU A 20 11.82 14.73 -8.02
N ARG A 21 13.10 14.33 -7.87
CA ARG A 21 14.12 14.62 -8.89
C ARG A 21 13.80 13.99 -10.25
N LEU A 22 13.32 12.77 -10.28
CA LEU A 22 12.88 12.12 -11.53
C LEU A 22 11.68 12.85 -12.15
N ALA A 23 10.69 13.24 -11.33
CA ALA A 23 9.53 13.96 -11.83
C ALA A 23 9.90 15.34 -12.38
N GLU A 24 10.79 16.06 -11.71
CA GLU A 24 11.36 17.33 -12.20
C GLU A 24 12.15 17.14 -13.51
N HIS A 25 12.98 16.08 -13.59
CA HIS A 25 13.76 15.75 -14.78
C HIS A 25 12.89 15.47 -16.02
N PHE A 26 11.78 14.76 -15.84
CA PHE A 26 10.86 14.43 -16.93
C PHE A 26 9.74 15.45 -17.12
N GLY A 27 9.69 16.53 -16.33
CA GLY A 27 8.63 17.53 -16.37
C GLY A 27 7.24 16.91 -16.16
N THR A 28 7.12 15.99 -15.18
CA THR A 28 5.91 15.22 -14.96
C THR A 28 5.41 15.28 -13.52
N CYS A 29 4.33 14.59 -13.24
CA CYS A 29 3.71 14.47 -11.93
C CYS A 29 3.99 13.12 -11.28
N ILE A 30 3.64 13.00 -10.00
CA ILE A 30 3.76 11.79 -9.19
C ILE A 30 2.36 11.26 -8.84
N ILE A 31 2.15 9.96 -9.04
CA ILE A 31 1.02 9.21 -8.53
C ILE A 31 1.51 8.41 -7.32
N SER A 32 0.95 8.68 -6.13
CA SER A 32 1.31 7.94 -4.91
C SER A 32 0.64 6.58 -4.89
N ALA A 33 1.44 5.51 -4.78
CA ALA A 33 0.98 4.15 -4.52
C ALA A 33 1.20 3.77 -3.05
N ASP A 34 0.75 4.63 -2.14
CA ASP A 34 0.74 4.39 -0.70
C ASP A 34 -0.68 4.45 -0.15
N SER A 35 -1.18 3.30 0.33
CA SER A 35 -2.56 3.15 0.79
C SER A 35 -2.89 3.91 2.07
N ARG A 36 -1.92 4.48 2.75
CA ARG A 36 -2.12 5.25 3.98
C ARG A 36 -1.98 6.74 3.76
N GLN A 37 -1.14 7.17 2.83
CA GLN A 37 -1.01 8.57 2.44
C GLN A 37 -2.27 9.15 1.76
N LEU A 38 -3.22 8.31 1.38
CA LEU A 38 -4.54 8.73 0.88
C LEU A 38 -5.34 9.54 1.91
N TYR A 39 -5.18 9.22 3.21
CA TYR A 39 -5.99 9.82 4.26
C TYR A 39 -5.42 11.16 4.71
N ALA A 40 -6.25 12.21 4.66
CA ALA A 40 -5.84 13.60 4.93
C ALA A 40 -5.31 13.82 6.35
N ASP A 41 -5.82 13.05 7.31
CA ASP A 41 -5.46 13.17 8.73
C ASP A 41 -4.17 12.42 9.10
N LEU A 42 -3.62 11.60 8.20
CA LEU A 42 -2.47 10.74 8.47
C LEU A 42 -1.22 11.23 7.74
N LYS A 43 -0.60 12.28 8.25
CA LYS A 43 0.55 12.93 7.60
C LYS A 43 1.90 12.43 8.13
N ILE A 44 2.10 12.51 9.45
CA ILE A 44 3.37 12.20 10.09
C ILE A 44 3.60 10.69 10.08
N GLY A 45 2.66 9.91 10.62
CA GLY A 45 2.80 8.46 10.75
C GLY A 45 2.89 7.72 9.41
N THR A 46 2.44 8.32 8.33
CA THR A 46 2.57 7.77 6.96
C THR A 46 3.77 8.34 6.20
N ALA A 47 4.47 9.32 6.77
CA ALA A 47 5.46 10.15 6.09
C ALA A 47 4.94 10.66 4.74
N ALA A 48 3.76 11.25 4.74
CA ALA A 48 3.20 11.91 3.58
C ALA A 48 4.13 13.02 3.09
N PRO A 49 4.10 13.35 1.80
CA PRO A 49 4.88 14.47 1.26
C PRO A 49 4.60 15.78 2.01
N THR A 50 5.66 16.52 2.32
CA THR A 50 5.54 17.84 2.95
C THR A 50 4.93 18.86 2.01
N SER A 51 4.46 20.00 2.58
CA SER A 51 3.93 21.10 1.77
C SER A 51 4.95 21.61 0.73
N GLU A 52 6.23 21.66 1.10
CA GLU A 52 7.32 22.04 0.19
C GLU A 52 7.46 21.04 -0.97
N GLN A 53 7.44 19.73 -0.67
CA GLN A 53 7.51 18.66 -1.67
C GLN A 53 6.30 18.69 -2.62
N LEU A 54 5.09 18.97 -2.08
CA LEU A 54 3.88 19.12 -2.88
C LEU A 54 3.88 20.36 -3.79
N GLN A 55 4.61 21.42 -3.39
CA GLN A 55 4.80 22.61 -4.22
C GLN A 55 5.82 22.38 -5.35
N ARG A 56 6.85 21.57 -5.12
CA ARG A 56 7.87 21.23 -6.14
C ARG A 56 7.28 20.41 -7.29
N VAL A 57 6.49 19.39 -6.95
CA VAL A 57 5.92 18.47 -7.96
C VAL A 57 4.46 18.17 -7.60
N ARG A 58 3.60 18.15 -8.59
CA ARG A 58 2.19 17.74 -8.39
C ARG A 58 2.11 16.27 -8.01
N HIS A 59 1.47 15.99 -6.86
CA HIS A 59 1.16 14.64 -6.41
C HIS A 59 -0.34 14.36 -6.53
N TYR A 60 -0.66 13.13 -6.88
CA TYR A 60 -2.02 12.59 -6.87
C TYR A 60 -2.12 11.47 -5.85
N PHE A 61 -3.30 11.25 -5.31
CA PHE A 61 -3.59 10.24 -4.29
C PHE A 61 -2.84 10.47 -2.97
N VAL A 62 -2.74 11.73 -2.55
CA VAL A 62 -2.20 12.14 -1.25
C VAL A 62 -3.23 13.03 -0.56
N GLY A 63 -3.70 12.63 0.63
CA GLY A 63 -4.65 13.40 1.44
C GLY A 63 -6.01 13.62 0.77
N THR A 64 -6.49 12.68 -0.01
CA THR A 64 -7.73 12.79 -0.80
C THR A 64 -8.95 12.14 -0.13
N LEU A 65 -8.75 11.36 0.93
CA LEU A 65 -9.80 10.61 1.63
C LEU A 65 -9.93 11.03 3.09
N GLN A 66 -11.15 10.86 3.62
CA GLN A 66 -11.45 10.92 5.05
C GLN A 66 -11.12 9.56 5.70
N LEU A 67 -10.87 9.54 7.02
CA LEU A 67 -10.58 8.29 7.76
C LEU A 67 -11.67 7.22 7.63
N THR A 68 -12.91 7.65 7.48
CA THR A 68 -14.11 6.78 7.38
C THR A 68 -14.33 6.23 5.98
N ASP A 69 -13.65 6.77 4.97
CA ASP A 69 -13.85 6.34 3.60
C ASP A 69 -13.31 4.93 3.40
N TYR A 70 -14.14 4.10 2.77
CA TYR A 70 -13.70 2.80 2.29
C TYR A 70 -13.01 2.97 0.94
N TYR A 71 -11.80 2.43 0.83
CA TYR A 71 -11.05 2.50 -0.41
C TYR A 71 -10.29 1.20 -0.68
N SER A 72 -10.54 0.61 -1.82
CA SER A 72 -9.97 -0.68 -2.21
C SER A 72 -8.87 -0.53 -3.27
N ALA A 73 -8.09 -1.59 -3.46
CA ALA A 73 -7.10 -1.62 -4.53
C ALA A 73 -7.75 -1.62 -5.92
N ALA A 74 -8.99 -2.12 -6.04
CA ALA A 74 -9.76 -2.05 -7.29
C ALA A 74 -10.19 -0.62 -7.64
N GLN A 75 -10.66 0.14 -6.64
CA GLN A 75 -10.97 1.56 -6.83
C GLN A 75 -9.70 2.33 -7.21
N TYR A 76 -8.59 2.07 -6.51
CA TYR A 76 -7.31 2.68 -6.83
C TYR A 76 -6.87 2.37 -8.28
N GLU A 77 -6.97 1.10 -8.73
CA GLU A 77 -6.69 0.72 -10.11
C GLU A 77 -7.53 1.53 -11.10
N ALA A 78 -8.84 1.55 -10.92
CA ALA A 78 -9.77 2.21 -11.83
C ALA A 78 -9.50 3.73 -11.92
N GLU A 79 -9.34 4.39 -10.77
CA GLU A 79 -9.10 5.83 -10.71
C GLU A 79 -7.72 6.21 -11.25
N VAL A 80 -6.68 5.41 -10.98
CA VAL A 80 -5.34 5.65 -11.55
C VAL A 80 -5.34 5.49 -13.06
N LEU A 81 -6.01 4.47 -13.60
CA LEU A 81 -6.09 4.27 -15.06
C LEU A 81 -6.82 5.44 -15.72
N GLN A 82 -7.95 5.88 -15.16
CA GLN A 82 -8.68 7.06 -15.65
C GLN A 82 -7.81 8.34 -15.59
N LEU A 83 -7.06 8.52 -14.48
CA LEU A 83 -6.15 9.64 -14.36
C LEU A 83 -5.02 9.58 -15.39
N LEU A 84 -4.45 8.39 -15.63
CA LEU A 84 -3.38 8.21 -16.61
C LEU A 84 -3.83 8.56 -18.04
N GLU A 85 -5.06 8.23 -18.43
CA GLU A 85 -5.63 8.66 -19.71
C GLU A 85 -5.58 10.19 -19.87
N GLN A 86 -5.96 10.92 -18.82
CA GLN A 86 -5.93 12.39 -18.81
C GLN A 86 -4.49 12.92 -18.81
N LEU A 87 -3.61 12.36 -18.00
CA LEU A 87 -2.22 12.81 -17.89
C LEU A 87 -1.44 12.58 -19.18
N TYR A 88 -1.70 11.49 -19.87
CA TYR A 88 -1.06 11.14 -21.14
C TYR A 88 -1.47 12.05 -22.31
N THR A 89 -2.44 12.93 -22.15
CA THR A 89 -2.71 14.01 -23.12
C THR A 89 -1.61 15.09 -23.10
N ARG A 90 -0.90 15.21 -21.96
CA ARG A 90 0.10 16.29 -21.73
C ARG A 90 1.51 15.77 -21.44
N HIS A 91 1.63 14.53 -20.97
CA HIS A 91 2.90 13.91 -20.61
C HIS A 91 3.14 12.65 -21.45
N GLU A 92 4.38 12.44 -21.87
CA GLU A 92 4.81 11.16 -22.45
C GLU A 92 5.17 10.14 -21.36
N VAL A 93 5.62 10.65 -20.22
CA VAL A 93 6.03 9.85 -19.06
C VAL A 93 5.25 10.32 -17.84
N VAL A 94 4.76 9.37 -17.03
CA VAL A 94 4.18 9.62 -15.71
C VAL A 94 4.90 8.75 -14.69
N LEU A 95 5.09 9.26 -13.48
CA LEU A 95 5.78 8.56 -12.39
C LEU A 95 4.77 8.05 -11.36
N LEU A 96 4.81 6.75 -11.08
CA LEU A 96 4.11 6.13 -9.96
C LEU A 96 5.13 5.71 -8.91
N THR A 97 4.95 6.11 -7.65
CA THR A 97 5.86 5.73 -6.56
C THR A 97 5.11 5.33 -5.31
N GLY A 98 5.62 4.33 -4.61
CA GLY A 98 5.04 3.91 -3.34
C GLY A 98 5.57 2.59 -2.81
N GLY A 99 5.00 2.18 -1.68
CA GLY A 99 5.36 0.96 -0.99
C GLY A 99 4.20 0.00 -0.77
N SER A 100 2.98 0.37 -1.18
CA SER A 100 1.79 -0.50 -1.05
C SER A 100 1.75 -1.51 -2.18
N MET A 101 2.21 -2.71 -1.88
CA MET A 101 2.41 -3.81 -2.84
C MET A 101 1.17 -4.08 -3.69
N MET A 102 -0.02 -4.14 -3.06
CA MET A 102 -1.28 -4.39 -3.76
C MET A 102 -1.67 -3.24 -4.71
N TYR A 103 -1.35 -1.99 -4.36
CA TYR A 103 -1.64 -0.83 -5.23
C TYR A 103 -0.73 -0.81 -6.45
N VAL A 104 0.55 -1.13 -6.26
CA VAL A 104 1.50 -1.25 -7.37
C VAL A 104 1.08 -2.39 -8.31
N ASP A 105 0.75 -3.57 -7.77
CA ASP A 105 0.30 -4.71 -8.59
C ASP A 105 -1.02 -4.41 -9.29
N ALA A 106 -1.98 -3.73 -8.63
CA ALA A 106 -3.26 -3.34 -9.22
C ALA A 106 -3.05 -2.50 -10.48
N VAL A 107 -2.20 -1.48 -10.43
CA VAL A 107 -1.92 -0.63 -11.59
C VAL A 107 -1.09 -1.36 -12.65
N CYS A 108 -0.07 -2.14 -12.26
CA CYS A 108 0.86 -2.76 -13.20
C CYS A 108 0.31 -4.03 -13.86
N LYS A 109 -0.41 -4.86 -13.09
CA LYS A 109 -0.84 -6.20 -13.52
C LYS A 109 -2.36 -6.33 -13.63
N GLY A 110 -3.08 -5.43 -12.96
CA GLY A 110 -4.50 -5.57 -12.71
C GLY A 110 -4.79 -6.47 -11.52
N ILE A 111 -5.97 -6.33 -10.99
CA ILE A 111 -6.50 -7.25 -9.99
C ILE A 111 -7.76 -7.90 -10.51
N ASP A 112 -8.10 -9.03 -9.91
CA ASP A 112 -9.31 -9.76 -10.26
C ASP A 112 -10.56 -8.90 -9.97
N ASP A 113 -11.57 -9.02 -10.83
CA ASP A 113 -12.84 -8.30 -10.69
C ASP A 113 -13.73 -8.97 -9.65
N ILE A 114 -13.30 -8.87 -8.38
CA ILE A 114 -14.04 -9.40 -7.24
C ILE A 114 -15.11 -8.38 -6.84
N PRO A 115 -16.38 -8.79 -6.74
CA PRO A 115 -17.46 -7.89 -6.37
C PRO A 115 -17.22 -7.21 -5.01
N THR A 116 -17.61 -5.94 -4.90
CA THR A 116 -17.56 -5.23 -3.62
C THR A 116 -18.61 -5.81 -2.68
N VAL A 117 -18.19 -6.19 -1.48
CA VAL A 117 -19.08 -6.77 -0.47
C VAL A 117 -20.00 -5.67 0.08
N ASP A 118 -21.30 -5.94 0.04
CA ASP A 118 -22.30 -5.05 0.62
C ASP A 118 -22.25 -5.04 2.18
N ALA A 119 -22.82 -4.00 2.77
CA ALA A 119 -22.74 -3.80 4.21
C ALA A 119 -23.54 -4.84 5.01
N GLU A 120 -24.59 -5.42 4.43
CA GLU A 120 -25.43 -6.43 5.09
C GLU A 120 -24.70 -7.76 5.17
N THR A 121 -24.16 -8.24 4.05
CA THR A 121 -23.33 -9.45 4.00
C THR A 121 -22.13 -9.35 4.94
N ARG A 122 -21.47 -8.19 4.97
CA ARG A 122 -20.34 -7.97 5.89
C ARG A 122 -20.75 -8.06 7.35
N ARG A 123 -21.86 -7.43 7.76
CA ARG A 123 -22.35 -7.53 9.13
C ARG A 123 -22.72 -8.97 9.50
N LEU A 124 -23.38 -9.70 8.60
CA LEU A 124 -23.72 -11.09 8.79
C LEU A 124 -22.47 -11.95 9.05
N MET A 125 -21.44 -11.81 8.22
CA MET A 125 -20.22 -12.62 8.36
C MET A 125 -19.41 -12.27 9.61
N LEU A 126 -19.35 -11.01 10.00
CA LEU A 126 -18.71 -10.59 11.25
C LEU A 126 -19.48 -11.15 12.46
N HIS A 127 -20.81 -11.07 12.45
CA HIS A 127 -21.63 -11.65 13.52
C HIS A 127 -21.44 -13.18 13.63
N LYS A 128 -21.42 -13.90 12.50
CA LYS A 128 -21.09 -15.33 12.50
C LYS A 128 -19.70 -15.62 13.07
N TYR A 129 -18.71 -14.80 12.72
CA TYR A 129 -17.37 -14.94 13.28
C TYR A 129 -17.34 -14.75 14.80
N GLU A 130 -18.08 -13.77 15.32
CA GLU A 130 -18.16 -13.48 16.77
C GLU A 130 -18.90 -14.57 17.54
N THR A 131 -19.94 -15.18 16.94
CA THR A 131 -20.81 -16.16 17.62
C THR A 131 -20.35 -17.60 17.43
N GLU A 132 -19.84 -17.96 16.27
CA GLU A 132 -19.54 -19.34 15.89
C GLU A 132 -18.02 -19.62 15.81
N GLY A 133 -17.21 -18.57 15.73
CA GLY A 133 -15.75 -18.64 15.70
C GLY A 133 -15.15 -19.01 14.34
N LEU A 134 -13.81 -18.93 14.27
CA LEU A 134 -13.06 -19.13 13.02
C LEU A 134 -13.16 -20.58 12.50
N GLU A 135 -13.17 -21.57 13.38
CA GLU A 135 -13.20 -22.98 12.99
C GLU A 135 -14.47 -23.32 12.21
N HIS A 136 -15.62 -22.80 12.67
CA HIS A 136 -16.89 -22.98 11.97
C HIS A 136 -16.86 -22.33 10.58
N LEU A 137 -16.37 -21.10 10.47
CA LEU A 137 -16.24 -20.41 9.19
C LEU A 137 -15.28 -21.15 8.24
N CYS A 138 -14.21 -21.74 8.75
CA CYS A 138 -13.31 -22.58 7.95
C CYS A 138 -13.99 -23.84 7.42
N ALA A 139 -14.82 -24.49 8.26
CA ALA A 139 -15.60 -25.66 7.83
C ALA A 139 -16.61 -25.29 6.74
N GLU A 140 -17.27 -24.15 6.87
CA GLU A 140 -18.21 -23.62 5.89
C GLU A 140 -17.50 -23.26 4.57
N LEU A 141 -16.33 -22.60 4.63
CA LEU A 141 -15.50 -22.30 3.45
C LEU A 141 -15.09 -23.58 2.72
N LYS A 142 -14.80 -24.66 3.46
CA LYS A 142 -14.46 -25.96 2.88
C LYS A 142 -15.61 -26.55 2.06
N LEU A 143 -16.85 -26.28 2.44
CA LEU A 143 -18.04 -26.72 1.72
C LEU A 143 -18.34 -25.84 0.51
N LEU A 144 -18.25 -24.51 0.67
CA LEU A 144 -18.63 -23.55 -0.37
C LEU A 144 -17.55 -23.34 -1.42
N ASP A 145 -16.26 -23.36 -1.03
CA ASP A 145 -15.10 -23.19 -1.91
C ASP A 145 -13.93 -24.10 -1.48
N PRO A 146 -14.00 -25.41 -1.78
CA PRO A 146 -12.95 -26.36 -1.41
C PRO A 146 -11.57 -26.04 -2.00
N GLU A 147 -11.53 -25.37 -3.16
CA GLU A 147 -10.27 -25.01 -3.82
C GLU A 147 -9.59 -23.88 -3.08
N TYR A 148 -10.32 -22.82 -2.71
CA TYR A 148 -9.76 -21.75 -1.92
C TYR A 148 -9.37 -22.20 -0.52
N TYR A 149 -10.16 -23.05 0.09
CA TYR A 149 -9.86 -23.63 1.42
C TYR A 149 -8.48 -24.30 1.47
N LYS A 150 -8.04 -24.97 0.40
CA LYS A 150 -6.73 -25.64 0.33
C LYS A 150 -5.53 -24.69 0.30
N ILE A 151 -5.73 -23.45 -0.12
CA ILE A 151 -4.64 -22.50 -0.36
C ILE A 151 -4.66 -21.29 0.59
N VAL A 152 -5.79 -21.00 1.22
CA VAL A 152 -5.91 -19.88 2.16
C VAL A 152 -5.21 -20.18 3.48
N ASP A 153 -4.59 -19.16 4.07
CA ASP A 153 -4.15 -19.24 5.46
C ASP A 153 -5.39 -19.24 6.36
N LEU A 154 -5.76 -20.42 6.87
CA LEU A 154 -6.94 -20.63 7.72
C LEU A 154 -6.85 -19.89 9.07
N LYS A 155 -5.65 -19.46 9.51
CA LYS A 155 -5.49 -18.61 10.69
C LYS A 155 -5.81 -17.15 10.40
N ASN A 156 -5.89 -16.76 9.13
CA ASN A 156 -6.21 -15.40 8.72
C ASN A 156 -7.74 -15.25 8.58
N HIS A 157 -8.41 -14.95 9.70
CA HIS A 157 -9.86 -14.77 9.75
C HIS A 157 -10.37 -13.78 8.68
N LYS A 158 -9.64 -12.70 8.39
CA LYS A 158 -10.05 -11.71 7.38
C LYS A 158 -10.16 -12.28 5.98
N ARG A 159 -9.24 -13.20 5.61
CA ARG A 159 -9.28 -13.86 4.30
C ARG A 159 -10.39 -14.90 4.22
N VAL A 160 -10.61 -15.65 5.31
CA VAL A 160 -11.69 -16.63 5.40
C VAL A 160 -13.04 -15.92 5.31
N ILE A 161 -13.25 -14.88 6.11
CA ILE A 161 -14.47 -14.08 6.11
C ILE A 161 -14.71 -13.47 4.72
N HIS A 162 -13.72 -12.85 4.11
CA HIS A 162 -13.89 -12.22 2.79
C HIS A 162 -14.28 -13.22 1.70
N ALA A 163 -13.71 -14.42 1.71
CA ALA A 163 -14.10 -15.45 0.75
C ALA A 163 -15.55 -15.89 0.95
N LEU A 164 -15.97 -16.06 2.19
CA LEU A 164 -17.37 -16.40 2.52
C LEU A 164 -18.33 -15.26 2.15
N GLU A 165 -17.96 -13.99 2.43
CA GLU A 165 -18.73 -12.82 2.01
C GLU A 165 -19.08 -12.90 0.51
N ILE A 166 -18.06 -13.17 -0.33
CA ILE A 166 -18.25 -13.30 -1.78
C ILE A 166 -19.12 -14.49 -2.13
N CYS A 167 -18.92 -15.66 -1.50
CA CYS A 167 -19.73 -16.84 -1.75
C CYS A 167 -21.21 -16.59 -1.41
N TYR A 168 -21.49 -15.99 -0.27
CA TYR A 168 -22.85 -15.68 0.18
C TYR A 168 -23.54 -14.64 -0.69
N MET A 169 -22.84 -13.55 -1.04
CA MET A 169 -23.39 -12.47 -1.83
C MET A 169 -23.69 -12.90 -3.28
N THR A 170 -22.83 -13.73 -3.86
CA THR A 170 -22.88 -14.02 -5.29
C THR A 170 -23.42 -15.38 -5.63
N GLY A 171 -23.48 -16.32 -4.67
CA GLY A 171 -23.78 -17.72 -4.93
C GLY A 171 -22.70 -18.49 -5.71
N LYS A 172 -21.51 -17.85 -5.90
CA LYS A 172 -20.38 -18.44 -6.63
C LYS A 172 -19.19 -18.61 -5.70
N THR A 173 -18.27 -19.51 -6.06
CA THR A 173 -17.02 -19.67 -5.31
C THR A 173 -16.14 -18.42 -5.42
N TYR A 174 -15.43 -18.07 -4.35
CA TYR A 174 -14.42 -17.01 -4.40
C TYR A 174 -13.32 -17.32 -5.43
N THR A 175 -12.96 -18.61 -5.56
CA THR A 175 -12.03 -19.12 -6.58
C THR A 175 -12.43 -18.72 -8.00
N SER A 176 -13.72 -18.73 -8.32
CA SER A 176 -14.19 -18.38 -9.68
C SER A 176 -13.91 -16.93 -10.09
N PHE A 177 -13.74 -16.03 -9.13
CA PHE A 177 -13.36 -14.63 -9.36
C PHE A 177 -11.84 -14.43 -9.39
N ARG A 178 -11.05 -15.41 -8.93
CA ARG A 178 -9.59 -15.34 -8.88
C ARG A 178 -8.97 -15.85 -10.16
N THR A 179 -9.07 -15.08 -11.21
CA THR A 179 -8.53 -15.46 -12.54
C THR A 179 -7.01 -15.34 -12.59
N GLN A 180 -6.40 -14.49 -11.76
CA GLN A 180 -4.98 -14.19 -11.72
C GLN A 180 -4.40 -13.78 -13.08
N GLN A 181 -5.24 -13.30 -13.99
CA GLN A 181 -4.82 -12.88 -15.31
C GLN A 181 -4.19 -11.48 -15.26
N LYS A 182 -3.01 -11.36 -15.85
CA LYS A 182 -2.38 -10.05 -16.04
C LYS A 182 -3.20 -9.28 -17.09
N LYS A 183 -3.79 -8.15 -16.67
CA LYS A 183 -4.52 -7.26 -17.58
C LYS A 183 -3.50 -6.50 -18.44
N GLU A 184 -3.71 -6.43 -19.74
CA GLU A 184 -2.90 -5.59 -20.62
C GLU A 184 -3.13 -4.11 -20.33
N ARG A 185 -2.05 -3.33 -20.44
CA ARG A 185 -2.09 -1.87 -20.24
C ARG A 185 -1.84 -1.15 -21.57
N PRO A 186 -2.58 -0.07 -21.86
CA PRO A 186 -2.40 0.68 -23.11
C PRO A 186 -1.16 1.59 -23.07
N PHE A 187 -0.26 1.36 -22.15
CA PHE A 187 1.00 2.09 -21.97
C PHE A 187 2.12 1.14 -21.56
N ARG A 188 3.34 1.57 -21.82
CA ARG A 188 4.53 0.84 -21.39
C ARG A 188 4.76 1.02 -19.89
N ILE A 189 5.25 0.00 -19.21
CA ILE A 189 5.64 0.05 -17.79
C ILE A 189 7.14 -0.21 -17.68
N ILE A 190 7.86 0.70 -17.00
CA ILE A 190 9.27 0.55 -16.66
C ILE A 190 9.37 0.53 -15.13
N LYS A 191 9.90 -0.56 -14.57
CA LYS A 191 9.95 -0.76 -13.13
C LYS A 191 11.36 -0.57 -12.59
N ILE A 192 11.51 0.33 -11.63
CA ILE A 192 12.73 0.58 -10.87
C ILE A 192 12.49 0.23 -9.41
N GLY A 193 13.32 -0.65 -8.88
CA GLY A 193 13.34 -1.00 -7.47
C GLY A 193 14.52 -0.32 -6.76
N LEU A 194 14.29 0.26 -5.60
CA LEU A 194 15.34 0.77 -4.74
C LEU A 194 15.66 -0.22 -3.63
N THR A 195 16.96 -0.40 -3.40
CA THR A 195 17.48 -1.24 -2.32
C THR A 195 18.65 -0.57 -1.64
N ARG A 196 18.88 -0.91 -0.37
CA ARG A 196 20.05 -0.54 0.45
C ARG A 196 20.50 -1.77 1.24
N ASP A 197 21.72 -1.73 1.73
CA ASP A 197 22.18 -2.73 2.68
C ASP A 197 21.24 -2.75 3.91
N ARG A 198 21.09 -3.94 4.47
CA ARG A 198 20.14 -4.18 5.56
C ARG A 198 20.36 -3.29 6.78
N GLU A 199 21.61 -3.13 7.16
CA GLU A 199 21.99 -2.34 8.34
C GLU A 199 21.69 -0.85 8.11
N GLU A 200 22.07 -0.35 6.94
CA GLU A 200 21.78 1.03 6.53
C GLU A 200 20.27 1.30 6.50
N LEU A 201 19.50 0.41 5.85
CA LEU A 201 18.05 0.54 5.78
C LEU A 201 17.41 0.57 7.18
N TYR A 202 17.90 -0.28 8.09
CA TYR A 202 17.36 -0.36 9.44
C TYR A 202 17.71 0.87 10.28
N ALA A 203 18.92 1.40 10.15
CA ALA A 203 19.31 2.64 10.79
C ALA A 203 18.42 3.81 10.33
N ARG A 204 18.18 3.93 9.03
CA ARG A 204 17.29 4.94 8.45
C ARG A 204 15.83 4.80 8.91
N ILE A 205 15.33 3.57 9.00
CA ILE A 205 13.98 3.30 9.53
C ILE A 205 13.88 3.78 10.98
N ASN A 206 14.87 3.45 11.81
CA ASN A 206 14.86 3.83 13.22
C ASN A 206 14.92 5.35 13.37
N GLN A 207 15.85 6.02 12.69
CA GLN A 207 15.98 7.48 12.71
C GLN A 207 14.69 8.17 12.24
N ARG A 208 14.05 7.64 11.21
CA ARG A 208 12.78 8.17 10.73
C ARG A 208 11.67 8.08 11.77
N VAL A 209 11.61 7.00 12.55
CA VAL A 209 10.63 6.86 13.63
C VAL A 209 10.89 7.89 14.73
N GLU A 210 12.14 8.12 15.11
CA GLU A 210 12.51 9.16 16.07
C GLU A 210 12.11 10.55 15.58
N GLN A 211 12.34 10.82 14.28
CA GLN A 211 11.90 12.07 13.66
C GLN A 211 10.38 12.22 13.68
N MET A 212 9.62 11.16 13.37
CA MET A 212 8.16 11.19 13.45
C MET A 212 7.64 11.53 14.85
N ILE A 213 8.29 11.02 15.90
CA ILE A 213 7.95 11.36 17.29
C ILE A 213 8.23 12.84 17.56
N THR A 214 9.37 13.35 17.11
CA THR A 214 9.75 14.76 17.24
C THR A 214 8.78 15.68 16.46
N ASP A 215 8.33 15.24 15.30
CA ASP A 215 7.38 15.97 14.43
C ASP A 215 5.93 15.96 14.96
N GLY A 216 5.63 15.18 16.04
CA GLY A 216 4.33 15.18 16.69
C GLY A 216 3.45 13.97 16.36
N LEU A 217 4.03 12.79 16.06
CA LEU A 217 3.25 11.56 15.80
C LEU A 217 2.31 11.21 16.96
N VAL A 218 2.70 11.47 18.20
CA VAL A 218 1.85 11.18 19.37
C VAL A 218 0.59 12.03 19.36
N GLU A 219 0.71 13.31 19.05
CA GLU A 219 -0.41 14.26 18.94
C GLU A 219 -1.29 13.95 17.74
N GLU A 220 -0.69 13.61 16.59
CA GLU A 220 -1.45 13.16 15.43
C GLU A 220 -2.25 11.89 15.76
N ALA A 221 -1.63 10.88 16.37
CA ALA A 221 -2.31 9.66 16.80
C ALA A 221 -3.43 9.94 17.82
N ARG A 222 -3.19 10.86 18.77
CA ARG A 222 -4.20 11.28 19.77
C ARG A 222 -5.41 11.92 19.09
N SER A 223 -5.22 12.74 18.07
CA SER A 223 -6.31 13.41 17.36
C SER A 223 -7.26 12.43 16.66
N VAL A 224 -6.73 11.31 16.16
CA VAL A 224 -7.48 10.26 15.46
C VAL A 224 -7.87 9.08 16.36
N TYR A 225 -7.46 9.09 17.62
CA TYR A 225 -7.71 8.01 18.58
C TYR A 225 -9.19 7.63 18.76
N PRO A 226 -10.19 8.55 18.74
CA PRO A 226 -11.60 8.19 18.78
C PRO A 226 -12.01 7.22 17.65
N HIS A 227 -11.27 7.22 16.55
CA HIS A 227 -11.51 6.42 15.36
C HIS A 227 -10.62 5.17 15.26
N ARG A 228 -9.90 4.79 16.34
CA ARG A 228 -8.85 3.74 16.35
C ARG A 228 -9.27 2.37 15.83
N ALA A 229 -10.57 2.07 15.83
CA ALA A 229 -11.13 0.82 15.29
C ALA A 229 -11.21 0.80 13.76
N LEU A 230 -11.07 1.94 13.08
CA LEU A 230 -11.14 2.00 11.63
C LEU A 230 -9.96 1.29 10.97
N ASN A 231 -10.24 0.66 9.82
CA ASN A 231 -9.21 -0.04 9.05
C ASN A 231 -8.10 0.91 8.53
N SER A 232 -8.43 2.17 8.27
CA SER A 232 -7.47 3.23 7.89
C SER A 232 -6.35 3.38 8.92
N LEU A 233 -6.65 3.20 10.19
CA LEU A 233 -5.73 3.32 11.34
C LEU A 233 -5.06 2.00 11.73
N ASN A 234 -5.43 0.88 11.07
CA ASN A 234 -4.76 -0.41 11.29
C ASN A 234 -3.40 -0.46 10.58
N THR A 235 -2.46 0.37 11.02
CA THR A 235 -1.13 0.52 10.41
C THR A 235 -0.06 0.76 11.47
N VAL A 236 1.19 0.51 11.12
CA VAL A 236 2.35 0.76 11.99
C VAL A 236 2.46 2.25 12.29
N GLY A 237 2.81 2.58 13.50
CA GLY A 237 2.87 3.93 14.03
C GLY A 237 1.67 4.23 14.92
N TYR A 238 0.47 4.18 14.38
CA TYR A 238 -0.75 4.51 15.13
C TYR A 238 -1.12 3.43 16.16
N LYS A 239 -1.08 2.17 15.78
CA LYS A 239 -1.44 1.06 16.69
C LYS A 239 -0.58 1.02 17.93
N GLU A 240 0.70 1.24 17.77
CA GLU A 240 1.66 1.24 18.89
C GLU A 240 1.43 2.45 19.80
N ILE A 241 1.15 3.63 19.21
CA ILE A 241 0.83 4.82 20.01
C ILE A 241 -0.55 4.67 20.68
N PHE A 242 -1.51 3.99 20.09
CA PHE A 242 -2.79 3.71 20.73
C PHE A 242 -2.60 2.86 22.00
N ASN A 243 -1.76 1.82 21.98
CA ASN A 243 -1.44 1.04 23.18
C ASN A 243 -0.76 1.91 24.27
N TYR A 244 0.05 2.88 23.88
CA TYR A 244 0.58 3.87 24.81
C TYR A 244 -0.53 4.78 25.39
N LEU A 245 -1.45 5.25 24.55
CA LEU A 245 -2.58 6.09 24.99
C LEU A 245 -3.57 5.33 25.88
N ASP A 246 -3.73 4.02 25.67
CA ASP A 246 -4.51 3.12 26.52
C ASP A 246 -3.82 2.84 27.89
N GLY A 247 -2.55 3.26 28.06
CA GLY A 247 -1.77 3.00 29.28
C GLY A 247 -1.18 1.59 29.37
N GLU A 248 -1.30 0.78 28.32
CA GLU A 248 -0.76 -0.58 28.26
C GLU A 248 0.76 -0.59 28.06
N TRP A 249 1.29 0.40 27.34
CA TRP A 249 2.70 0.52 27.01
C TRP A 249 3.28 1.86 27.46
N THR A 250 4.59 1.87 27.74
CA THR A 250 5.32 3.14 27.87
C THR A 250 5.64 3.71 26.49
N LEU A 251 5.81 5.02 26.37
CA LEU A 251 6.17 5.65 25.10
C LEU A 251 7.49 5.11 24.52
N PRO A 252 8.57 4.93 25.30
CA PRO A 252 9.79 4.31 24.77
C PRO A 252 9.56 2.92 24.20
N PHE A 253 8.73 2.09 24.82
CA PHE A 253 8.41 0.76 24.34
C PHE A 253 7.57 0.82 23.04
N ALA A 254 6.61 1.73 22.97
CA ALA A 254 5.84 1.96 21.75
C ALA A 254 6.75 2.35 20.57
N ILE A 255 7.71 3.26 20.79
CA ILE A 255 8.70 3.68 19.78
C ILE A 255 9.53 2.48 19.30
N GLU A 256 10.05 1.66 20.23
CA GLU A 256 10.80 0.44 19.90
C GLU A 256 9.95 -0.50 19.02
N LYS A 257 8.67 -0.66 19.35
CA LYS A 257 7.74 -1.50 18.57
C LYS A 257 7.45 -0.92 17.19
N ILE A 258 7.31 0.39 17.04
CA ILE A 258 7.16 1.04 15.73
C ILE A 258 8.41 0.76 14.88
N GLN A 259 9.61 0.93 15.43
CA GLN A 259 10.86 0.63 14.73
C GLN A 259 10.92 -0.85 14.31
N GLN A 260 10.62 -1.77 15.22
CA GLN A 260 10.59 -3.21 14.96
C GLN A 260 9.59 -3.57 13.86
N ASN A 261 8.35 -3.10 13.95
CA ASN A 261 7.28 -3.39 13.01
C ASN A 261 7.54 -2.75 11.63
N SER A 262 8.14 -1.56 11.58
CA SER A 262 8.59 -0.92 10.33
C SER A 262 9.67 -1.74 9.63
N ARG A 263 10.65 -2.30 10.36
CA ARG A 263 11.66 -3.22 9.81
C ARG A 263 11.03 -4.52 9.31
N ILE A 264 10.03 -5.08 10.02
CA ILE A 264 9.28 -6.26 9.56
C ILE A 264 8.51 -5.93 8.27
N TYR A 265 7.87 -4.77 8.22
CA TYR A 265 7.13 -4.34 7.03
C TYR A 265 8.06 -4.13 5.83
N SER A 266 9.21 -3.50 6.01
CA SER A 266 10.21 -3.33 4.94
C SER A 266 10.67 -4.66 4.34
N ARG A 267 10.85 -5.70 5.16
CA ARG A 267 11.17 -7.07 4.68
C ARG A 267 10.04 -7.67 3.86
N LYS A 268 8.78 -7.49 4.31
CA LYS A 268 7.60 -7.97 3.55
C LYS A 268 7.52 -7.31 2.18
N GLN A 269 7.77 -5.99 2.11
CA GLN A 269 7.81 -5.26 0.85
C GLN A 269 8.91 -5.81 -0.07
N MET A 270 10.13 -6.00 0.43
CA MET A 270 11.23 -6.55 -0.37
C MET A 270 10.95 -7.97 -0.86
N THR A 271 10.39 -8.84 0.01
CA THR A 271 10.01 -10.20 -0.38
C THR A 271 8.95 -10.20 -1.47
N TRP A 272 8.02 -9.25 -1.42
CA TRP A 272 6.98 -9.11 -2.44
C TRP A 272 7.54 -8.64 -3.77
N PHE A 273 8.26 -7.52 -3.76
CA PHE A 273 8.76 -6.90 -4.98
C PHE A 273 9.83 -7.76 -5.69
N LYS A 274 10.64 -8.52 -4.95
CA LYS A 274 11.65 -9.44 -5.53
C LYS A 274 11.06 -10.61 -6.34
N ARG A 275 9.75 -10.84 -6.27
CA ARG A 275 9.07 -11.83 -7.12
C ARG A 275 8.87 -11.35 -8.57
N ASP A 276 9.04 -10.08 -8.80
CA ASP A 276 8.86 -9.45 -10.11
C ASP A 276 10.23 -9.26 -10.76
N GLU A 277 10.54 -10.12 -11.72
CA GLU A 277 11.83 -10.15 -12.43
C GLU A 277 12.01 -8.97 -13.41
N GLU A 278 10.91 -8.26 -13.73
CA GLU A 278 10.97 -7.08 -14.59
C GLU A 278 11.54 -5.85 -13.85
N ILE A 279 11.75 -5.93 -12.52
CA ILE A 279 12.24 -4.82 -11.72
C ILE A 279 13.75 -4.71 -11.84
N ARG A 280 14.26 -3.57 -12.32
CA ARG A 280 15.67 -3.23 -12.25
C ARG A 280 15.99 -2.56 -10.92
N TRP A 281 16.91 -3.18 -10.16
CA TRP A 281 17.26 -2.73 -8.81
C TRP A 281 18.46 -1.79 -8.84
N PHE A 282 18.39 -0.70 -8.04
CA PHE A 282 19.43 0.30 -7.88
C PHE A 282 19.57 0.73 -6.42
N HIS A 283 20.74 1.26 -6.05
CA HIS A 283 20.89 2.03 -4.85
C HIS A 283 20.33 3.45 -5.08
N PRO A 284 19.66 4.12 -4.11
CA PRO A 284 19.07 5.45 -4.32
C PRO A 284 20.08 6.54 -4.73
N GLU A 285 21.34 6.36 -4.44
CA GLU A 285 22.43 7.28 -4.81
C GLU A 285 22.92 7.10 -6.25
N GLN A 286 22.50 6.06 -6.92
CA GLN A 286 22.83 5.78 -8.33
C GLN A 286 21.88 6.51 -9.29
N GLU A 287 21.63 7.79 -9.04
CA GLU A 287 20.69 8.57 -9.86
C GLU A 287 21.13 8.68 -11.33
N THR A 288 22.43 8.86 -11.57
CA THR A 288 23.00 8.93 -12.92
C THR A 288 22.73 7.64 -13.71
N GLU A 289 22.95 6.49 -13.09
CA GLU A 289 22.72 5.19 -13.70
C GLU A 289 21.20 4.92 -13.91
N ILE A 290 20.37 5.36 -12.96
CA ILE A 290 18.92 5.29 -13.08
C ILE A 290 18.44 6.10 -14.27
N LEU A 291 18.92 7.34 -14.41
CA LEU A 291 18.56 8.21 -15.54
C LEU A 291 19.08 7.65 -16.87
N ALA A 292 20.29 7.12 -16.91
CA ALA A 292 20.85 6.46 -18.10
C ALA A 292 20.02 5.25 -18.51
N TYR A 293 19.64 4.40 -17.53
CA TYR A 293 18.75 3.28 -17.77
C TYR A 293 17.39 3.71 -18.30
N LEU A 294 16.74 4.69 -17.66
CA LEU A 294 15.44 5.19 -18.09
C LEU A 294 15.49 5.75 -19.53
N ARG A 295 16.52 6.53 -19.87
CA ARG A 295 16.70 7.07 -21.22
C ARG A 295 16.84 5.94 -22.26
N SER A 296 17.64 4.90 -21.96
CA SER A 296 17.79 3.75 -22.85
C SER A 296 16.50 2.96 -23.04
N GLN A 297 15.62 3.01 -22.06
CA GLN A 297 14.33 2.37 -22.14
C GLN A 297 13.26 3.23 -22.83
N LEU A 298 13.39 4.54 -22.84
CA LEU A 298 12.42 5.47 -23.44
C LEU A 298 12.71 5.75 -24.93
N SER A 299 13.95 5.52 -25.37
CA SER A 299 14.30 5.51 -26.80
C SER A 299 13.69 4.30 -27.48
#